data_666e569240e50db2f49c9607a4f1027a
#
_entry.id   666e569240e50db2f49c9607a4f1027a
#
_cell.length_a   1.000
_cell.length_b   1.000
_cell.length_c   1.000
_cell.angle_alpha   90.00
_cell.angle_beta   90.00
_cell.angle_gamma   90.00
#
_symmetry.space_group_name_H-M   'P 1'
#
loop_
_entity.id
_entity.type
_entity.pdbx_description
1 polymer ?
#
loop_
_entity_poly.entity_id
_entity_poly.type
_entity_poly.pdbx_seq_one_letter_code
_entity_poly.pdbx_strand_id
1 'polypeptide(L)'
;FTSGQKRNTNIKLLREAQMLATITKGKIHLINSAPVLLPTVMLEVPNYAPEVYAESILKEHQRRLIEFAKQHNIPPEQCHIEEGLPEDVIPNLCRVLAPQAVLIGSAGRSGVSAAFIGNTCEEIVDYIDADLFVYNNKTIDENKD
;
A
#
# COMPACT_ATOMS: atom_id res chain seq x y z
N PHE A 1 -6.78 0.10 -5.66
CA PHE A 1 -6.49 0.67 -7.01
C PHE A 1 -7.74 1.06 -7.82
N THR A 2 -8.78 1.61 -7.22
CA THR A 2 -10.05 1.82 -7.93
C THR A 2 -10.38 3.27 -8.30
N SER A 3 -9.50 4.23 -8.01
CA SER A 3 -9.70 5.60 -8.48
C SER A 3 -8.41 6.20 -9.05
N GLY A 4 -8.54 7.10 -10.01
CA GLY A 4 -7.42 7.83 -10.60
C GLY A 4 -6.55 8.55 -9.57
N GLN A 5 -7.12 8.97 -8.44
CA GLN A 5 -6.40 9.57 -7.32
C GLN A 5 -5.41 8.59 -6.65
N LYS A 6 -5.82 7.34 -6.40
CA LYS A 6 -4.93 6.33 -5.79
C LYS A 6 -3.77 5.99 -6.72
N ARG A 7 -4.02 5.88 -8.02
CA ARG A 7 -2.97 5.64 -9.01
C ARG A 7 -1.95 6.78 -9.04
N ASN A 8 -2.41 8.02 -8.98
CA ASN A 8 -1.53 9.18 -8.97
C ASN A 8 -0.66 9.23 -7.70
N THR A 9 -1.23 8.89 -6.53
CA THR A 9 -0.49 8.81 -5.26
C THR A 9 0.60 7.77 -5.33
N ASN A 10 0.32 6.58 -5.87
CA ASN A 10 1.33 5.52 -5.99
C ASN A 10 2.49 5.91 -6.92
N ILE A 11 2.21 6.60 -8.02
CA ILE A 11 3.26 7.10 -8.92
C ILE A 11 4.16 8.14 -8.22
N LYS A 12 3.56 9.04 -7.43
CA LYS A 12 4.33 10.03 -6.67
C LYS A 12 5.17 9.38 -5.58
N LEU A 13 4.59 8.44 -4.82
CA LEU A 13 5.34 7.63 -3.84
C LEU A 13 6.52 6.91 -4.48
N LEU A 14 6.30 6.31 -5.64
CA LEU A 14 7.37 5.61 -6.34
C LEU A 14 8.50 6.55 -6.78
N ARG A 15 8.18 7.76 -7.20
CA ARG A 15 9.21 8.78 -7.54
C ARG A 15 10.06 9.13 -6.33
N GLU A 16 9.45 9.35 -5.17
CA GLU A 16 10.18 9.60 -3.92
C GLU A 16 11.05 8.40 -3.54
N ALA A 17 10.51 7.18 -3.65
CA ALA A 17 11.26 5.96 -3.41
C ALA A 17 12.46 5.82 -4.37
N GLN A 18 12.30 6.15 -5.64
CA GLN A 18 13.38 6.13 -6.64
C GLN A 18 14.48 7.15 -6.32
N MET A 19 14.11 8.34 -5.85
CA MET A 19 15.08 9.34 -5.39
C MET A 19 15.88 8.84 -4.19
N LEU A 20 15.21 8.29 -3.18
CA LEU A 20 15.87 7.70 -2.01
C LEU A 20 16.76 6.52 -2.42
N ALA A 21 16.26 5.62 -3.27
CA ALA A 21 17.03 4.46 -3.74
C ALA A 21 18.29 4.87 -4.51
N THR A 22 18.24 5.97 -5.27
CA THR A 22 19.41 6.52 -5.97
C THR A 22 20.48 7.02 -4.98
N ILE A 23 20.07 7.71 -3.91
CA ILE A 23 20.97 8.26 -2.89
C ILE A 23 21.56 7.13 -2.03
N THR A 24 20.73 6.20 -1.60
CA THR A 24 21.12 5.11 -0.68
C THR A 24 21.69 3.88 -1.40
N LYS A 25 21.58 3.82 -2.72
CA LYS A 25 21.86 2.63 -3.55
C LYS A 25 21.03 1.41 -3.14
N GLY A 26 19.84 1.68 -2.61
CA GLY A 26 18.90 0.66 -2.14
C GLY A 26 18.05 0.08 -3.27
N LYS A 27 17.32 -0.97 -2.92
CA LYS A 27 16.33 -1.59 -3.79
C LYS A 27 14.93 -1.18 -3.35
N ILE A 28 14.02 -1.06 -4.32
CA ILE A 28 12.61 -0.73 -4.05
C ILE A 28 11.83 -2.02 -4.00
N HIS A 29 11.12 -2.22 -2.89
CA HIS A 29 10.15 -3.30 -2.73
C HIS A 29 8.74 -2.72 -2.70
N LEU A 30 7.82 -3.34 -3.45
CA LEU A 30 6.41 -2.99 -3.45
C LEU A 30 5.64 -3.95 -2.57
N ILE A 31 4.82 -3.39 -1.69
CA ILE A 31 3.96 -4.16 -0.78
C ILE A 31 2.50 -3.84 -1.07
N ASN A 32 1.69 -4.88 -1.17
CA ASN A 32 0.23 -4.76 -1.25
C ASN A 32 -0.40 -5.76 -0.26
N SER A 33 -1.25 -5.25 0.63
CA SER A 33 -2.10 -6.09 1.46
C SER A 33 -3.42 -6.34 0.74
N ALA A 34 -3.78 -7.61 0.55
CA ALA A 34 -5.06 -7.99 -0.01
C ALA A 34 -6.09 -8.20 1.11
N PRO A 35 -7.35 -7.76 0.92
CA PRO A 35 -8.36 -7.91 1.96
C PRO A 35 -8.67 -9.38 2.22
N VAL A 36 -8.81 -9.73 3.51
CA VAL A 36 -9.34 -11.02 3.93
C VAL A 36 -10.86 -10.94 3.87
N LEU A 37 -11.48 -11.88 3.16
CA LEU A 37 -12.94 -12.02 3.15
C LEU A 37 -13.39 -12.80 4.38
N LEU A 38 -14.16 -12.15 5.25
CA LEU A 38 -14.73 -12.79 6.41
C LEU A 38 -15.83 -13.80 5.99
N PRO A 39 -15.84 -15.02 6.55
CA PRO A 39 -16.84 -16.04 6.22
C PRO A 39 -18.28 -15.59 6.43
N THR A 40 -18.53 -14.64 7.32
CA THR A 40 -19.86 -14.10 7.65
C THR A 40 -20.51 -13.32 6.49
N VAL A 41 -19.73 -12.69 5.62
CA VAL A 41 -20.24 -12.01 4.41
C VAL A 41 -20.69 -13.02 3.34
N MET A 42 -20.24 -14.25 3.44
CA MET A 42 -20.38 -15.29 2.44
C MET A 42 -21.66 -16.14 2.59
N LEU A 43 -22.32 -16.07 3.75
CA LEU A 43 -23.53 -16.87 4.04
C LEU A 43 -24.79 -16.35 3.34
N GLU A 44 -24.77 -15.16 2.80
CA GLU A 44 -25.94 -14.51 2.19
C GLU A 44 -26.03 -14.70 0.66
N VAL A 45 -25.03 -15.30 0.02
CA VAL A 45 -25.02 -15.49 -1.44
C VAL A 45 -25.19 -16.96 -1.79
N PRO A 46 -26.32 -17.37 -2.42
CA PRO A 46 -26.53 -18.75 -2.86
C PRO A 46 -25.49 -19.18 -3.92
N ASN A 47 -24.97 -20.40 -3.81
CA ASN A 47 -23.97 -21.00 -4.73
C ASN A 47 -22.60 -20.30 -4.73
N TYR A 48 -22.23 -19.65 -3.67
CA TYR A 48 -20.98 -18.96 -3.53
C TYR A 48 -19.89 -19.88 -2.96
N ALA A 49 -18.76 -19.99 -3.68
CA ALA A 49 -17.58 -20.70 -3.19
C ALA A 49 -16.59 -19.68 -2.61
N PRO A 50 -16.52 -19.52 -1.26
CA PRO A 50 -15.70 -18.50 -0.62
C PRO A 50 -14.23 -18.56 -1.01
N GLU A 51 -13.71 -19.78 -1.11
CA GLU A 51 -12.30 -20.03 -1.44
C GLU A 51 -11.93 -19.58 -2.87
N VAL A 52 -12.82 -19.84 -3.84
CA VAL A 52 -12.62 -19.43 -5.24
C VAL A 52 -12.64 -17.91 -5.38
N TYR A 53 -13.50 -17.25 -4.62
CA TYR A 53 -13.60 -15.78 -4.65
C TYR A 53 -12.40 -15.12 -3.99
N ALA A 54 -11.98 -15.60 -2.83
CA ALA A 54 -10.78 -15.10 -2.14
C ALA A 54 -9.54 -15.26 -3.02
N GLU A 55 -9.39 -16.42 -3.66
CA GLU A 55 -8.30 -16.67 -4.61
C GLU A 55 -8.36 -15.73 -5.82
N SER A 56 -9.55 -15.44 -6.36
CA SER A 56 -9.70 -14.53 -7.49
C SER A 56 -9.35 -13.09 -7.13
N ILE A 57 -9.68 -12.63 -5.93
CA ILE A 57 -9.30 -11.31 -5.43
C ILE A 57 -7.78 -11.22 -5.25
N LEU A 58 -7.17 -12.21 -4.64
CA LEU A 58 -5.72 -12.23 -4.45
C LEU A 58 -4.98 -12.23 -5.78
N LYS A 59 -5.42 -13.03 -6.75
CA LYS A 59 -4.87 -13.04 -8.12
C LYS A 59 -5.01 -11.69 -8.82
N GLU A 60 -6.13 -11.01 -8.65
CA GLU A 60 -6.34 -9.69 -9.25
C GLU A 60 -5.43 -8.63 -8.61
N HIS A 61 -5.27 -8.64 -7.28
CA HIS A 61 -4.31 -7.77 -6.60
C HIS A 61 -2.88 -8.04 -7.06
N GLN A 62 -2.51 -9.32 -7.16
CA GLN A 62 -1.19 -9.72 -7.65
C GLN A 62 -0.96 -9.26 -9.11
N ARG A 63 -1.93 -9.47 -9.99
CA ARG A 63 -1.86 -9.03 -11.38
C ARG A 63 -1.61 -7.52 -11.47
N ARG A 64 -2.37 -6.72 -10.73
CA ARG A 64 -2.22 -5.26 -10.72
C ARG A 64 -0.87 -4.81 -10.17
N LEU A 65 -0.39 -5.45 -9.12
CA LEU A 65 0.92 -5.16 -8.53
C LEU A 65 2.05 -5.45 -9.52
N ILE A 66 2.03 -6.61 -10.15
CA ILE A 66 3.04 -7.01 -11.15
C ILE A 66 2.98 -6.12 -12.39
N GLU A 67 1.78 -5.76 -12.85
CA GLU A 67 1.63 -4.83 -13.99
C GLU A 67 2.20 -3.44 -13.67
N PHE A 68 1.93 -2.92 -12.48
CA PHE A 68 2.51 -1.66 -12.01
C PHE A 68 4.04 -1.75 -11.92
N ALA A 69 4.55 -2.80 -11.32
CA ALA A 69 5.98 -3.06 -11.20
C ALA A 69 6.68 -3.10 -12.58
N LYS A 70 6.08 -3.82 -13.53
CA LYS A 70 6.58 -3.92 -14.90
C LYS A 70 6.63 -2.57 -15.61
N GLN A 71 5.62 -1.73 -15.45
CA GLN A 71 5.58 -0.37 -16.01
C GLN A 71 6.70 0.53 -15.47
N HIS A 72 7.23 0.22 -14.30
CA HIS A 72 8.25 1.00 -13.61
C HIS A 72 9.60 0.28 -13.47
N ASN A 73 9.80 -0.80 -14.20
CA ASN A 73 11.04 -1.59 -14.21
C ASN A 73 11.45 -2.14 -12.82
N ILE A 74 10.46 -2.52 -12.01
CA ILE A 74 10.68 -3.19 -10.73
C ILE A 74 10.56 -4.70 -10.94
N PRO A 75 11.57 -5.48 -10.56
CA PRO A 75 11.54 -6.94 -10.74
C PRO A 75 10.42 -7.61 -9.92
N PRO A 76 9.82 -8.70 -10.41
CA PRO A 76 8.76 -9.42 -9.69
C PRO A 76 9.15 -9.91 -8.29
N GLU A 77 10.41 -10.26 -8.07
CA GLU A 77 10.93 -10.68 -6.77
C GLU A 77 10.96 -9.57 -5.71
N GLN A 78 10.78 -8.32 -6.13
CA GLN A 78 10.63 -7.15 -5.25
C GLN A 78 9.16 -6.77 -5.02
N CYS A 79 8.22 -7.59 -5.48
CA CYS A 79 6.79 -7.41 -5.31
C CYS A 79 6.26 -8.39 -4.27
N HIS A 80 5.62 -7.87 -3.23
CA HIS A 80 5.10 -8.65 -2.12
C HIS A 80 3.61 -8.42 -1.97
N ILE A 81 2.85 -9.49 -1.92
CA ILE A 81 1.42 -9.46 -1.66
C ILE A 81 1.10 -10.49 -0.59
N GLU A 82 0.39 -10.05 0.42
CA GLU A 82 -0.11 -10.91 1.50
C GLU A 82 -1.56 -10.58 1.82
N GLU A 83 -2.32 -11.58 2.22
CA GLU A 83 -3.65 -11.39 2.75
C GLU A 83 -3.57 -10.88 4.19
N GLY A 84 -4.33 -9.88 4.52
CA GLY A 84 -4.40 -9.31 5.86
C GLY A 84 -4.64 -7.82 5.86
N LEU A 85 -4.74 -7.28 7.07
CA LEU A 85 -4.79 -5.85 7.27
C LEU A 85 -3.41 -5.22 7.04
N PRO A 86 -3.34 -4.03 6.46
CA PRO A 86 -2.06 -3.35 6.23
C PRO A 86 -1.20 -3.22 7.50
N GLU A 87 -1.84 -2.96 8.64
CA GLU A 87 -1.20 -2.85 9.96
C GLU A 87 -0.53 -4.13 10.45
N ASP A 88 -0.92 -5.28 9.95
CA ASP A 88 -0.29 -6.58 10.24
C ASP A 88 0.73 -6.95 9.16
N VAL A 89 0.35 -6.80 7.90
CA VAL A 89 1.18 -7.19 6.73
C VAL A 89 2.45 -6.37 6.64
N ILE A 90 2.36 -5.04 6.80
CA ILE A 90 3.51 -4.14 6.63
C ILE A 90 4.60 -4.42 7.68
N PRO A 91 4.30 -4.48 9.00
CA PRO A 91 5.32 -4.79 9.99
C PRO A 91 5.93 -6.19 9.82
N ASN A 92 5.14 -7.19 9.42
CA ASN A 92 5.64 -8.54 9.18
C ASN A 92 6.64 -8.57 8.03
N LEU A 93 6.33 -7.94 6.91
CA LEU A 93 7.24 -7.84 5.78
C LEU A 93 8.48 -6.98 6.10
N CYS A 94 8.34 -5.93 6.90
CA CYS A 94 9.47 -5.14 7.37
C CYS A 94 10.47 -5.96 8.21
N ARG A 95 9.99 -6.89 9.04
CA ARG A 95 10.88 -7.79 9.78
C ARG A 95 11.70 -8.69 8.87
N VAL A 96 11.12 -9.13 7.74
CA VAL A 96 11.80 -10.01 6.77
C VAL A 96 12.73 -9.23 5.84
N LEU A 97 12.25 -8.09 5.34
CA LEU A 97 12.97 -7.28 4.34
C LEU A 97 14.01 -6.35 4.96
N ALA A 98 13.86 -6.02 6.25
CA ALA A 98 14.70 -5.07 6.97
C ALA A 98 14.96 -3.77 6.20
N PRO A 99 13.90 -3.04 5.79
CA PRO A 99 14.05 -1.84 4.99
C PRO A 99 14.71 -0.71 5.79
N GLN A 100 15.38 0.19 5.11
CA GLN A 100 15.87 1.46 5.69
C GLN A 100 14.73 2.48 5.80
N ALA A 101 13.80 2.45 4.86
CA ALA A 101 12.68 3.38 4.81
C ALA A 101 11.41 2.69 4.31
N VAL A 102 10.28 3.09 4.84
CA VAL A 102 8.94 2.71 4.39
C VAL A 102 8.20 3.95 3.93
N LEU A 103 7.68 3.92 2.72
CA LEU A 103 6.90 5.01 2.15
C LEU A 103 5.44 4.55 2.03
N ILE A 104 4.52 5.32 2.59
CA ILE A 104 3.09 5.02 2.58
C ILE A 104 2.28 6.25 2.18
N GLY A 105 1.25 6.04 1.35
CA GLY A 105 0.28 7.07 1.04
C GLY A 105 -0.82 7.13 2.09
N SER A 106 -1.05 8.28 2.68
CA SER A 106 -2.30 8.49 3.41
C SER A 106 -3.40 8.80 2.39
N ALA A 107 -4.39 7.92 2.29
CA ALA A 107 -5.63 8.23 1.58
C ALA A 107 -6.42 9.20 2.46
N GLY A 108 -6.13 10.51 2.33
CA GLY A 108 -6.89 11.54 3.05
C GLY A 108 -8.37 11.40 2.72
N ARG A 109 -9.19 11.06 3.73
CA ARG A 109 -10.63 11.27 3.62
C ARG A 109 -10.83 12.78 3.55
N SER A 110 -11.53 13.25 2.52
CA SER A 110 -11.93 14.65 2.39
C SER A 110 -12.59 15.12 3.70
N GLY A 111 -12.05 16.16 4.33
CA GLY A 111 -12.62 16.78 5.53
C GLY A 111 -11.86 16.56 6.84
N VAL A 112 -10.78 15.80 6.87
CA VAL A 112 -9.96 15.61 8.07
C VAL A 112 -8.80 16.62 8.10
N SER A 113 -8.53 17.20 9.27
CA SER A 113 -7.52 18.24 9.44
C SER A 113 -6.13 17.78 9.03
N ALA A 114 -5.25 18.74 8.69
CA ALA A 114 -3.89 18.50 8.20
C ALA A 114 -2.98 17.72 9.19
N ALA A 115 -3.41 17.53 10.43
CA ALA A 115 -2.68 16.82 11.48
C ALA A 115 -2.95 15.30 11.52
N PHE A 116 -3.86 14.79 10.69
CA PHE A 116 -4.22 13.38 10.73
C PHE A 116 -3.34 12.56 9.77
N ILE A 117 -2.50 11.71 10.33
CA ILE A 117 -1.56 10.85 9.58
C ILE A 117 -2.28 9.64 8.95
N GLY A 118 -3.43 9.26 9.48
CA GLY A 118 -4.21 8.08 9.10
C GLY A 118 -3.97 6.88 10.02
N ASN A 119 -5.02 6.10 10.25
CA ASN A 119 -4.99 5.01 11.24
C ASN A 119 -3.89 4.00 10.96
N THR A 120 -3.72 3.58 9.71
CA THR A 120 -2.69 2.60 9.35
C THR A 120 -1.29 3.09 9.68
N CYS A 121 -0.97 4.35 9.39
CA CYS A 121 0.35 4.90 9.69
C CYS A 121 0.59 5.01 11.20
N GLU A 122 -0.43 5.40 11.98
CA GLU A 122 -0.35 5.48 13.43
C GLU A 122 -0.17 4.09 14.07
N GLU A 123 -0.83 3.08 13.52
CA GLU A 123 -0.73 1.71 14.02
C GLU A 123 0.60 1.04 13.70
N ILE A 124 1.20 1.31 12.53
CA ILE A 124 2.45 0.66 12.14
C ILE A 124 3.71 1.31 12.69
N VAL A 125 3.68 2.60 13.03
CA VAL A 125 4.89 3.37 13.40
C VAL A 125 5.67 2.76 14.55
N ASP A 126 4.99 2.19 15.53
CA ASP A 126 5.60 1.56 16.70
C ASP A 126 6.14 0.14 16.44
N TYR A 127 5.81 -0.44 15.29
CA TYR A 127 6.13 -1.84 14.96
C TYR A 127 7.14 -2.00 13.83
N ILE A 128 7.59 -0.92 13.23
CA ILE A 128 8.60 -0.93 12.19
C ILE A 128 9.92 -0.33 12.70
N ASP A 129 11.03 -0.98 12.38
CA ASP A 129 12.38 -0.48 12.65
C ASP A 129 12.96 0.14 11.36
N ALA A 130 12.31 1.23 10.92
CA ALA A 130 12.66 1.92 9.69
C ALA A 130 12.11 3.36 9.73
N ASP A 131 12.69 4.24 8.94
CA ASP A 131 12.13 5.58 8.74
C ASP A 131 10.80 5.50 8.01
N LEU A 132 9.75 6.15 8.54
CA LEU A 132 8.43 6.18 7.93
C LEU A 132 8.17 7.52 7.24
N PHE A 133 7.96 7.48 5.93
CA PHE A 133 7.56 8.62 5.12
C PHE A 133 6.09 8.51 4.74
N VAL A 134 5.30 9.47 5.19
CA VAL A 134 3.86 9.52 4.89
C VAL A 134 3.59 10.58 3.83
N TYR A 135 3.12 10.15 2.67
CA TYR A 135 2.73 11.04 1.60
C TYR A 135 1.24 11.37 1.67
N ASN A 136 0.93 12.64 1.89
CA ASN A 136 -0.44 13.13 1.86
C ASN A 136 -0.72 13.84 0.53
N ASN A 137 -1.71 13.38 -0.22
CA ASN A 137 -2.09 13.96 -1.50
C ASN A 137 -3.05 15.17 -1.34
N LYS A 138 -2.90 15.95 -0.27
CA LYS A 138 -3.59 17.24 -0.20
C LYS A 138 -2.92 18.20 -1.19
N THR A 139 -3.64 18.59 -2.23
CA THR A 139 -3.40 19.85 -2.93
C THR A 139 -3.50 20.95 -1.86
N ILE A 140 -2.39 21.60 -1.59
CA ILE A 140 -2.42 22.88 -0.91
C ILE A 140 -3.16 23.78 -1.89
N ASP A 141 -4.39 24.14 -1.58
CA ASP A 141 -5.05 25.24 -2.26
C ASP A 141 -4.27 26.51 -1.90
N GLU A 142 -3.30 26.87 -2.74
CA GLU A 142 -2.54 28.12 -2.63
C GLU A 142 -3.37 29.36 -3.00
N ASN A 143 -4.68 29.29 -2.91
CA ASN A 143 -5.56 30.44 -3.17
C ASN A 143 -6.60 30.60 -2.07
N LYS A 144 -6.17 31.08 -0.91
CA LYS A 144 -6.99 31.87 0.01
C LYS A 144 -6.11 32.93 0.65
N ASP A 145 -5.85 33.95 -0.10
CA ASP A 145 -5.69 35.30 0.42
C ASP A 145 -7.02 36.04 0.28
#